data_040c62a6d46da424189d3af4dc750544
#
_entry.id   040c62a6d46da424189d3af4dc750544
#
_cell.length_a   1.000
_cell.length_b   1.000
_cell.length_c   1.000
_cell.angle_alpha   90.00
_cell.angle_beta   90.00
_cell.angle_gamma   90.00
#
_symmetry.space_group_name_H-M   'P 1'
#
loop_
_entity.id
_entity.type
_entity.pdbx_description
1 polymer ?
#
loop_
_entity_poly.entity_id
_entity_poly.type
_entity_poly.pdbx_seq_one_letter_code
_entity_poly.pdbx_strand_id
1 'polypeptide(L)'
;MDTIFSRTPSSTYTFWVYNQNDTGIRMERVRRRRGNQTGYRVNVDGIYLDNANGSQTSDVEIRRNDSILVFVELTASETGQQEPVLLEDDLVFIHESGVEQKVCLQAWVWDAKKLYSPVISKDSVIESSVPLIIFGDLKVEEGVTLTIRNTTLYFHDSSGLDIYGTLRTEDCVMRGDRLDDMFDYLPYDRVSGQWNGIRIRETSKDNQLLRTEIRNPIYGVVCDSAALDTDRYRLEMEQCVIHNCEGAGLTTVNSHIYLDHCQLTNTGGDCFAIYGGVAEIWQCTFGQFYPFSADRGAAFRFTNFYGETDFPVFVYCAGSIMTGYADDVVMAEMRSEEPSSFDYEFNNCLLRTPEVEDDPDRFIDIIWETPKDSIEGKKHFVKIDEDNLIYDFHLDSLSTAKGLGCY
;
A
#
# COMPACT_ATOMS: atom_id res chain seq x y z
N MET A 1 16.86 -8.60 10.90
CA MET A 1 16.11 -7.34 10.85
C MET A 1 16.42 -6.65 9.54
N ASP A 2 15.39 -6.14 8.89
CA ASP A 2 15.56 -5.44 7.62
C ASP A 2 15.97 -3.97 7.80
N THR A 3 15.55 -3.12 6.89
CA THR A 3 15.85 -1.70 6.95
C THR A 3 14.84 -0.96 7.83
N ILE A 4 15.30 -0.02 8.63
CA ILE A 4 14.47 0.92 9.38
C ILE A 4 14.94 2.35 9.15
N PHE A 5 14.04 3.31 9.29
CA PHE A 5 14.46 4.71 9.34
C PHE A 5 15.01 5.08 10.71
N SER A 6 16.06 5.91 10.74
CA SER A 6 16.60 6.45 11.99
C SER A 6 15.53 7.24 12.75
N ARG A 7 15.58 7.17 14.11
CA ARG A 7 14.60 7.77 15.03
C ARG A 7 13.14 7.30 14.81
N THR A 8 12.96 6.14 14.16
CA THR A 8 11.67 5.48 14.03
C THR A 8 11.78 4.10 14.68
N PRO A 9 10.85 3.70 15.55
CA PRO A 9 10.91 2.39 16.19
C PRO A 9 10.63 1.28 15.17
N SER A 10 11.37 0.18 15.26
CA SER A 10 11.08 -1.06 14.53
C SER A 10 9.86 -1.77 15.11
N SER A 11 9.39 -2.81 14.40
CA SER A 11 8.57 -3.86 15.00
C SER A 11 9.30 -4.53 16.15
N THR A 12 8.54 -5.21 17.01
CA THR A 12 9.08 -6.06 18.05
C THR A 12 9.39 -7.43 17.46
N TYR A 13 10.66 -7.76 17.36
CA TYR A 13 11.12 -9.09 16.97
C TYR A 13 11.19 -10.01 18.16
N THR A 14 10.89 -11.29 17.95
CA THR A 14 10.90 -12.29 19.02
C THR A 14 11.73 -13.49 18.60
N PHE A 15 12.46 -14.07 19.56
CA PHE A 15 13.08 -15.36 19.38
C PHE A 15 13.13 -16.13 20.69
N TRP A 16 13.21 -17.46 20.56
CA TRP A 16 13.28 -18.38 21.69
C TRP A 16 14.71 -18.83 21.95
N VAL A 17 15.09 -18.89 23.24
CA VAL A 17 16.34 -19.50 23.69
C VAL A 17 16.00 -20.81 24.41
N TYR A 18 16.42 -21.93 23.83
CA TYR A 18 16.08 -23.26 24.30
C TYR A 18 17.19 -23.87 25.15
N ASN A 19 16.82 -24.51 26.27
CA ASN A 19 17.70 -25.39 27.01
C ASN A 19 17.42 -26.85 26.59
N GLN A 20 18.31 -27.44 25.82
CA GLN A 20 18.23 -28.83 25.36
C GLN A 20 18.99 -29.80 26.27
N ASN A 21 19.48 -29.34 27.42
CA ASN A 21 20.21 -30.23 28.35
C ASN A 21 19.22 -30.92 29.30
N ASP A 22 19.72 -32.03 29.87
CA ASP A 22 18.97 -32.82 30.86
C ASP A 22 18.89 -32.17 32.24
N THR A 23 19.48 -30.99 32.43
CA THR A 23 19.46 -30.20 33.68
C THR A 23 19.07 -28.76 33.37
N GLY A 24 18.60 -28.03 34.39
CA GLY A 24 18.40 -26.57 34.28
C GLY A 24 19.74 -25.87 34.01
N ILE A 25 19.70 -24.78 33.27
CA ILE A 25 20.82 -23.87 33.01
C ILE A 25 20.52 -22.54 33.71
N ARG A 26 21.53 -21.99 34.37
CA ARG A 26 21.47 -20.66 34.93
C ARG A 26 22.47 -19.75 34.25
N MET A 27 21.96 -18.61 33.78
CA MET A 27 22.77 -17.54 33.23
C MET A 27 23.13 -16.60 34.38
N GLU A 28 24.43 -16.47 34.66
CA GLU A 28 24.93 -15.47 35.60
C GLU A 28 24.52 -14.07 35.16
N ARG A 29 24.56 -13.84 33.82
CA ARG A 29 24.28 -12.55 33.25
C ARG A 29 23.78 -12.66 31.80
N VAL A 30 22.79 -11.81 31.45
CA VAL A 30 22.43 -11.53 30.06
C VAL A 30 22.57 -10.03 29.83
N ARG A 31 23.31 -9.63 28.77
CA ARG A 31 23.62 -8.24 28.51
C ARG A 31 23.72 -7.89 27.05
N ARG A 32 23.43 -6.65 26.67
CA ARG A 32 23.82 -6.09 25.38
C ARG A 32 25.30 -5.73 25.39
N ARG A 33 26.06 -6.14 24.37
CA ARG A 33 27.51 -5.93 24.31
C ARG A 33 27.86 -4.45 24.26
N ARG A 34 27.15 -3.66 23.46
CA ARG A 34 27.38 -2.22 23.27
C ARG A 34 26.49 -1.35 24.19
N GLY A 35 25.77 -1.96 25.13
CA GLY A 35 24.93 -1.25 26.09
C GLY A 35 23.84 -0.43 25.42
N ASN A 36 23.77 0.88 25.66
CA ASN A 36 22.77 1.79 25.08
C ASN A 36 23.24 2.53 23.83
N GLN A 37 24.36 2.13 23.22
CA GLN A 37 24.96 2.89 22.10
C GLN A 37 24.26 2.67 20.77
N THR A 38 23.55 1.55 20.63
CA THR A 38 22.94 1.12 19.35
C THR A 38 21.45 1.43 19.25
N GLY A 39 20.78 1.74 20.38
CA GLY A 39 19.34 1.98 20.40
C GLY A 39 18.48 0.71 20.46
N TYR A 40 19.08 -0.49 20.51
CA TYR A 40 18.33 -1.72 20.76
C TYR A 40 17.72 -1.70 22.17
N ARG A 41 16.47 -2.16 22.26
CA ARG A 41 15.73 -2.43 23.50
C ARG A 41 15.45 -3.91 23.55
N VAL A 42 15.81 -4.56 24.65
CA VAL A 42 15.68 -6.02 24.77
C VAL A 42 14.96 -6.35 26.06
N ASN A 43 14.01 -7.26 25.98
CA ASN A 43 13.35 -7.88 27.12
C ASN A 43 13.67 -9.39 27.09
N VAL A 44 14.17 -9.93 28.17
CA VAL A 44 14.51 -11.34 28.32
C VAL A 44 13.61 -11.94 29.36
N ASP A 45 12.71 -12.81 28.96
CA ASP A 45 11.76 -13.53 29.83
C ASP A 45 10.99 -12.60 30.79
N GLY A 46 10.46 -11.47 30.24
CA GLY A 46 9.72 -10.46 30.99
C GLY A 46 10.60 -9.40 31.68
N ILE A 47 11.92 -9.52 31.67
CA ILE A 47 12.85 -8.57 32.29
C ILE A 47 13.45 -7.65 31.22
N TYR A 48 13.14 -6.35 31.31
CA TYR A 48 13.72 -5.35 30.42
C TYR A 48 15.18 -5.05 30.80
N LEU A 49 16.08 -5.09 29.81
CA LEU A 49 17.49 -4.77 29.99
C LEU A 49 17.70 -3.24 30.07
N ASP A 50 17.37 -2.65 31.22
CA ASP A 50 17.39 -1.21 31.43
C ASP A 50 18.83 -0.63 31.37
N ASN A 51 18.93 0.51 30.71
CA ASN A 51 20.17 1.26 30.62
C ASN A 51 20.69 1.72 32.00
N ALA A 52 19.80 2.03 32.95
CA ALA A 52 20.18 2.39 34.32
C ALA A 52 20.90 1.24 35.05
N ASN A 53 20.59 -0.01 34.66
CA ASN A 53 21.25 -1.20 35.21
C ASN A 53 22.33 -1.75 34.28
N GLY A 54 22.91 -0.91 33.42
CA GLY A 54 23.99 -1.28 32.50
C GLY A 54 23.55 -2.15 31.34
N SER A 55 22.26 -2.08 30.95
CA SER A 55 21.68 -2.85 29.83
C SER A 55 21.86 -4.37 30.01
N GLN A 56 21.64 -4.84 31.21
CA GLN A 56 21.83 -6.25 31.59
C GLN A 56 20.82 -6.71 32.65
N THR A 57 20.69 -8.02 32.78
CA THR A 57 20.03 -8.70 33.90
C THR A 57 20.90 -9.87 34.37
N SER A 58 20.60 -10.42 35.54
CA SER A 58 21.28 -11.57 36.13
C SER A 58 20.28 -12.66 36.53
N ASP A 59 20.82 -13.82 36.87
CA ASP A 59 20.06 -14.93 37.44
C ASP A 59 18.90 -15.45 36.58
N VAL A 60 19.05 -15.40 35.26
CA VAL A 60 18.05 -15.97 34.34
C VAL A 60 18.19 -17.49 34.31
N GLU A 61 17.13 -18.20 34.70
CA GLU A 61 17.11 -19.66 34.72
C GLU A 61 16.26 -20.20 33.57
N ILE A 62 16.80 -21.20 32.85
CA ILE A 62 16.04 -21.96 31.85
C ILE A 62 16.00 -23.41 32.33
N ARG A 63 14.82 -23.89 32.68
CA ARG A 63 14.62 -25.25 33.21
C ARG A 63 14.99 -26.30 32.17
N ARG A 64 15.14 -27.53 32.60
CA ARG A 64 15.38 -28.70 31.73
C ARG A 64 14.32 -28.76 30.62
N ASN A 65 14.78 -28.88 29.35
CA ASN A 65 13.90 -28.98 28.17
C ASN A 65 12.87 -27.82 28.06
N ASP A 66 13.18 -26.66 28.58
CA ASP A 66 12.34 -25.45 28.56
C ASP A 66 13.01 -24.35 27.73
N SER A 67 12.33 -23.24 27.54
CA SER A 67 12.80 -22.08 26.79
C SER A 67 12.35 -20.78 27.42
N ILE A 68 13.05 -19.71 27.10
CA ILE A 68 12.69 -18.34 27.42
C ILE A 68 12.45 -17.55 26.15
N LEU A 69 11.55 -16.57 26.19
CA LEU A 69 11.24 -15.70 25.09
C LEU A 69 12.02 -14.38 25.21
N VAL A 70 12.60 -13.96 24.10
CA VAL A 70 13.32 -12.68 24.01
C VAL A 70 12.60 -11.78 23.02
N PHE A 71 12.33 -10.52 23.44
CA PHE A 71 11.77 -9.47 22.60
C PHE A 71 12.86 -8.45 22.30
N VAL A 72 12.95 -8.00 21.06
CA VAL A 72 13.94 -7.03 20.60
C VAL A 72 13.24 -5.97 19.76
N GLU A 73 13.51 -4.70 20.09
CA GLU A 73 13.11 -3.54 19.31
C GLU A 73 14.34 -2.66 19.05
N LEU A 74 14.29 -1.88 17.99
CA LEU A 74 15.34 -0.92 17.66
C LEU A 74 14.74 0.47 17.40
N THR A 75 15.36 1.48 18.02
CA THR A 75 15.20 2.88 17.62
C THR A 75 16.61 3.48 17.49
N ALA A 76 17.12 3.43 16.27
CA ALA A 76 18.48 3.86 15.98
C ALA A 76 18.61 5.39 15.95
N SER A 77 19.79 5.89 16.31
CA SER A 77 20.14 7.31 16.09
C SER A 77 20.44 7.57 14.62
N GLU A 78 20.44 8.84 14.20
CA GLU A 78 20.90 9.23 12.87
C GLU A 78 22.35 8.81 12.65
N THR A 79 22.62 8.33 11.43
CA THR A 79 23.95 7.86 11.01
C THR A 79 24.79 8.98 10.38
N GLY A 80 24.15 10.04 9.87
CA GLY A 80 24.77 11.10 9.09
C GLY A 80 25.18 10.66 7.67
N GLN A 81 24.69 9.50 7.21
CA GLN A 81 24.98 8.96 5.87
C GLN A 81 23.75 9.05 4.95
N GLN A 82 24.00 9.15 3.65
CA GLN A 82 22.91 9.14 2.66
C GLN A 82 22.39 7.73 2.38
N GLU A 83 23.26 6.73 2.44
CA GLU A 83 22.95 5.33 2.20
C GLU A 83 22.65 4.60 3.52
N PRO A 84 21.88 3.52 3.51
CA PRO A 84 21.66 2.69 4.69
C PRO A 84 22.97 2.16 5.29
N VAL A 85 23.09 2.22 6.60
CA VAL A 85 24.25 1.75 7.35
C VAL A 85 23.88 0.53 8.19
N LEU A 86 24.69 -0.54 8.11
CA LEU A 86 24.50 -1.72 8.96
C LEU A 86 24.84 -1.40 10.42
N LEU A 87 23.85 -1.58 11.29
CA LEU A 87 23.99 -1.42 12.75
C LEU A 87 23.96 -2.81 13.40
N GLU A 88 24.99 -3.10 14.19
CA GLU A 88 25.14 -4.40 14.85
C GLU A 88 25.32 -4.24 16.35
N ASP A 89 24.74 -5.19 17.11
CA ASP A 89 25.02 -5.41 18.52
C ASP A 89 24.94 -6.93 18.81
N ASP A 90 25.50 -7.37 19.93
CA ASP A 90 25.33 -8.74 20.41
C ASP A 90 24.52 -8.77 21.70
N LEU A 91 23.51 -9.63 21.77
CA LEU A 91 22.93 -10.05 23.03
C LEU A 91 23.75 -11.25 23.54
N VAL A 92 24.42 -11.06 24.66
CA VAL A 92 25.40 -12.01 25.24
C VAL A 92 24.79 -12.68 26.46
N PHE A 93 24.75 -14.01 26.43
CA PHE A 93 24.33 -14.89 27.52
C PHE A 93 25.59 -15.47 28.16
N ILE A 94 25.82 -15.22 29.46
CA ILE A 94 26.96 -15.69 30.22
C ILE A 94 26.48 -16.72 31.22
N HIS A 95 26.90 -17.96 31.04
CA HIS A 95 26.59 -19.06 31.95
C HIS A 95 27.37 -18.94 33.27
N GLU A 96 26.90 -19.57 34.36
CA GLU A 96 27.63 -19.66 35.61
C GLU A 96 29.00 -20.33 35.44
N SER A 97 29.18 -21.16 34.43
CA SER A 97 30.47 -21.78 34.05
C SER A 97 31.46 -20.82 33.37
N GLY A 98 31.04 -19.59 33.09
CA GLY A 98 31.81 -18.58 32.35
C GLY A 98 31.77 -18.73 30.84
N VAL A 99 30.98 -19.67 30.29
CA VAL A 99 30.80 -19.83 28.84
C VAL A 99 29.91 -18.70 28.33
N GLU A 100 30.35 -17.98 27.31
CA GLU A 100 29.56 -16.99 26.59
C GLU A 100 28.92 -17.57 25.34
N GLN A 101 27.62 -17.33 25.17
CA GLN A 101 26.89 -17.52 23.93
C GLN A 101 26.31 -16.18 23.48
N LYS A 102 26.12 -15.97 22.19
CA LYS A 102 25.65 -14.70 21.68
C LYS A 102 24.65 -14.86 20.53
N VAL A 103 23.73 -13.92 20.46
CA VAL A 103 22.84 -13.67 19.33
C VAL A 103 23.22 -12.34 18.73
N CYS A 104 23.58 -12.30 17.45
CA CYS A 104 23.86 -11.06 16.75
C CYS A 104 22.56 -10.37 16.36
N LEU A 105 22.41 -9.11 16.76
CA LEU A 105 21.31 -8.25 16.40
C LEU A 105 21.79 -7.33 15.28
N GLN A 106 21.10 -7.37 14.12
CA GLN A 106 21.50 -6.62 12.94
C GLN A 106 20.29 -5.89 12.33
N ALA A 107 20.50 -4.65 11.89
CA ALA A 107 19.54 -3.89 11.11
C ALA A 107 20.26 -2.89 10.20
N TRP A 108 19.68 -2.62 9.01
CA TRP A 108 20.08 -1.50 8.19
C TRP A 108 19.34 -0.25 8.66
N VAL A 109 20.07 0.83 8.93
CA VAL A 109 19.53 2.12 9.38
C VAL A 109 19.70 3.14 8.27
N TRP A 110 18.60 3.73 7.85
CA TRP A 110 18.56 4.73 6.79
C TRP A 110 18.10 6.08 7.35
N ASP A 111 18.87 7.13 7.12
CA ASP A 111 18.46 8.47 7.52
C ASP A 111 17.44 9.04 6.55
N ALA A 112 16.41 9.69 7.08
CA ALA A 112 15.37 10.32 6.31
C ALA A 112 15.08 11.74 6.79
N LYS A 113 14.72 12.62 5.88
CA LYS A 113 14.19 13.94 6.20
C LYS A 113 12.74 13.82 6.62
N LYS A 114 12.40 14.34 7.80
CA LYS A 114 11.04 14.28 8.36
C LYS A 114 10.34 15.63 8.22
N LEU A 115 9.11 15.57 7.70
CA LEU A 115 8.23 16.72 7.54
C LEU A 115 6.99 16.50 8.41
N TYR A 116 6.63 17.50 9.22
CA TYR A 116 5.53 17.38 10.19
C TYR A 116 4.38 18.29 9.76
N SER A 117 3.25 17.69 9.36
CA SER A 117 2.04 18.35 8.87
C SER A 117 2.37 19.54 7.95
N PRO A 118 3.13 19.31 6.87
CA PRO A 118 3.57 20.39 6.01
C PRO A 118 2.39 21.00 5.26
N VAL A 119 2.35 22.34 5.21
CA VAL A 119 1.33 23.11 4.47
C VAL A 119 2.01 23.79 3.28
N ILE A 120 1.53 23.49 2.09
CA ILE A 120 2.00 24.09 0.83
C ILE A 120 1.08 25.26 0.50
N SER A 121 1.54 26.49 0.75
CA SER A 121 0.78 27.74 0.58
C SER A 121 1.24 28.57 -0.63
N LYS A 122 2.13 28.05 -1.44
CA LYS A 122 2.61 28.59 -2.72
C LYS A 122 3.08 27.47 -3.62
N ASP A 123 3.06 27.69 -4.92
CA ASP A 123 3.56 26.72 -5.89
C ASP A 123 4.94 26.21 -5.49
N SER A 124 5.04 24.90 -5.39
CA SER A 124 6.22 24.22 -4.85
C SER A 124 6.55 22.94 -5.58
N VAL A 125 7.84 22.59 -5.56
CA VAL A 125 8.33 21.32 -6.12
C VAL A 125 9.00 20.53 -5.00
N ILE A 126 8.63 19.27 -4.89
CA ILE A 126 9.30 18.26 -4.04
C ILE A 126 10.05 17.31 -4.98
N GLU A 127 11.37 17.31 -4.87
CA GLU A 127 12.27 16.39 -5.54
C GLU A 127 13.41 16.08 -4.57
N SER A 128 13.71 14.81 -4.31
CA SER A 128 14.70 14.45 -3.30
C SER A 128 15.35 13.12 -3.60
N SER A 129 16.68 13.08 -3.50
CA SER A 129 17.46 11.84 -3.55
C SER A 129 17.55 11.12 -2.21
N VAL A 130 17.09 11.74 -1.12
CA VAL A 130 17.03 11.12 0.20
C VAL A 130 15.57 10.86 0.59
N PRO A 131 15.27 9.83 1.37
CA PRO A 131 13.92 9.53 1.80
C PRO A 131 13.26 10.72 2.50
N LEU A 132 11.99 10.96 2.17
CA LEU A 132 11.15 11.97 2.81
C LEU A 132 10.02 11.27 3.55
N ILE A 133 9.93 11.47 4.86
CA ILE A 133 8.84 10.90 5.68
C ILE A 133 7.88 12.02 6.08
N ILE A 134 6.61 11.82 5.79
CA ILE A 134 5.53 12.73 6.15
C ILE A 134 4.86 12.23 7.43
N PHE A 135 4.84 13.05 8.47
CA PHE A 135 4.11 12.85 9.72
C PHE A 135 2.91 13.78 9.76
N GLY A 136 1.70 13.24 9.84
CA GLY A 136 0.47 13.99 9.64
C GLY A 136 0.22 14.30 8.16
N ASP A 137 -0.88 14.98 7.85
CA ASP A 137 -1.22 15.25 6.46
C ASP A 137 -0.35 16.35 5.83
N LEU A 138 0.12 16.11 4.60
CA LEU A 138 0.64 17.16 3.74
C LEU A 138 -0.54 17.83 3.06
N LYS A 139 -0.79 19.09 3.41
CA LYS A 139 -1.89 19.87 2.88
C LYS A 139 -1.42 20.78 1.73
N VAL A 140 -2.15 20.79 0.60
CA VAL A 140 -1.97 21.77 -0.48
C VAL A 140 -3.14 22.73 -0.45
N GLU A 141 -2.88 24.02 -0.26
CA GLU A 141 -3.90 25.04 -0.19
C GLU A 141 -4.58 25.29 -1.55
N GLU A 142 -5.79 25.82 -1.52
CA GLU A 142 -6.56 26.16 -2.71
C GLU A 142 -5.81 27.15 -3.61
N GLY A 143 -5.83 26.90 -4.93
CA GLY A 143 -5.16 27.73 -5.94
C GLY A 143 -3.64 27.54 -5.98
N VAL A 144 -3.09 26.62 -5.20
CA VAL A 144 -1.65 26.31 -5.13
C VAL A 144 -1.36 25.00 -5.86
N THR A 145 -0.26 24.93 -6.59
CA THR A 145 0.21 23.70 -7.26
C THR A 145 1.38 23.10 -6.50
N LEU A 146 1.25 21.83 -6.11
CA LEU A 146 2.35 21.00 -5.66
C LEU A 146 2.77 20.06 -6.78
N THR A 147 4.04 20.12 -7.18
CA THR A 147 4.67 19.16 -8.08
C THR A 147 5.60 18.25 -7.28
N ILE A 148 5.44 16.92 -7.41
CA ILE A 148 6.31 15.92 -6.79
C ILE A 148 6.91 15.10 -7.93
N ARG A 149 8.23 14.95 -7.96
CA ARG A 149 8.88 14.20 -9.04
C ARG A 149 10.17 13.52 -8.60
N ASN A 150 10.49 12.40 -9.28
CA ASN A 150 11.72 11.64 -9.09
C ASN A 150 12.02 11.33 -7.61
N THR A 151 10.99 10.93 -6.83
CA THR A 151 11.18 10.73 -5.40
C THR A 151 10.25 9.68 -4.83
N THR A 152 10.67 9.08 -3.71
CA THR A 152 9.80 8.26 -2.88
C THR A 152 9.36 9.07 -1.65
N LEU A 153 8.06 9.22 -1.48
CA LEU A 153 7.45 9.74 -0.27
C LEU A 153 7.01 8.59 0.63
N TYR A 154 7.46 8.64 1.86
CA TYR A 154 7.06 7.71 2.91
C TYR A 154 6.08 8.41 3.84
N PHE A 155 5.02 7.73 4.20
CA PHE A 155 3.98 8.25 5.08
C PHE A 155 3.97 7.47 6.38
N HIS A 156 4.06 8.20 7.49
CA HIS A 156 3.84 7.61 8.79
C HIS A 156 2.36 7.26 8.99
N ASP A 157 2.07 6.38 9.93
CA ASP A 157 0.68 6.03 10.27
C ASP A 157 -0.21 7.27 10.43
N SER A 158 -1.43 7.18 9.94
CA SER A 158 -2.43 8.26 9.93
C SER A 158 -2.02 9.54 9.19
N SER A 159 -1.06 9.44 8.26
CA SER A 159 -0.61 10.54 7.40
C SER A 159 -1.08 10.34 5.97
N GLY A 160 -1.23 11.42 5.21
CA GLY A 160 -1.67 11.38 3.81
C GLY A 160 -1.43 12.67 3.05
N LEU A 161 -2.03 12.76 1.87
CA LEU A 161 -2.08 13.98 1.06
C LEU A 161 -3.50 14.56 1.08
N ASP A 162 -3.63 15.82 1.47
CA ASP A 162 -4.89 16.56 1.54
C ASP A 162 -4.87 17.75 0.56
N ILE A 163 -5.49 17.57 -0.61
CA ILE A 163 -5.29 18.42 -1.79
C ILE A 163 -6.52 19.32 -2.02
N TYR A 164 -6.42 20.60 -1.65
CA TYR A 164 -7.39 21.64 -2.00
C TYR A 164 -7.02 22.39 -3.29
N GLY A 165 -5.72 22.44 -3.59
CA GLY A 165 -5.15 23.02 -4.82
C GLY A 165 -4.99 21.97 -5.92
N THR A 166 -3.85 21.98 -6.60
CA THR A 166 -3.52 21.07 -7.69
C THR A 166 -2.33 20.18 -7.31
N LEU A 167 -2.44 18.89 -7.54
CA LEU A 167 -1.35 17.92 -7.38
C LEU A 167 -0.84 17.47 -8.76
N ARG A 168 0.47 17.53 -8.95
CA ARG A 168 1.14 16.93 -10.10
C ARG A 168 2.25 16.01 -9.62
N THR A 169 2.25 14.78 -10.12
CA THR A 169 3.29 13.80 -9.77
C THR A 169 3.90 13.21 -11.03
N GLU A 170 5.19 12.93 -10.99
CA GLU A 170 5.92 12.28 -12.08
C GLU A 170 7.05 11.41 -11.53
N ASP A 171 7.11 10.14 -11.94
CA ASP A 171 8.14 9.18 -11.54
C ASP A 171 8.26 9.08 -10.00
N CYS A 172 7.13 8.86 -9.32
CA CYS A 172 7.04 8.86 -7.86
C CYS A 172 6.59 7.52 -7.30
N VAL A 173 7.05 7.22 -6.09
CA VAL A 173 6.50 6.15 -5.25
C VAL A 173 5.96 6.75 -3.97
N MET A 174 4.74 6.38 -3.58
CA MET A 174 4.07 6.79 -2.34
C MET A 174 3.69 5.54 -1.55
N ARG A 175 4.23 5.42 -0.33
CA ARG A 175 4.05 4.21 0.48
C ARG A 175 4.18 4.50 1.98
N GLY A 176 3.81 3.54 2.82
CA GLY A 176 4.07 3.61 4.26
C GLY A 176 5.57 3.64 4.59
N ASP A 177 5.91 4.17 5.76
CA ASP A 177 7.29 4.35 6.21
C ASP A 177 7.91 3.10 6.86
N ARG A 178 7.17 2.00 6.90
CA ARG A 178 7.67 0.72 7.42
C ARG A 178 8.40 -0.04 6.32
N LEU A 179 9.70 -0.30 6.55
CA LEU A 179 10.59 -1.04 5.66
C LEU A 179 11.03 -2.37 6.27
N ASP A 180 10.58 -2.65 7.49
CA ASP A 180 10.85 -3.87 8.24
C ASP A 180 9.71 -4.91 8.06
N ASP A 181 9.85 -6.05 8.72
CA ASP A 181 8.82 -7.07 8.73
C ASP A 181 7.86 -6.88 9.90
N MET A 182 6.55 -7.09 9.65
CA MET A 182 5.55 -7.20 10.70
C MET A 182 5.73 -8.50 11.49
N PHE A 183 6.00 -9.58 10.75
CA PHE A 183 6.38 -10.91 11.25
C PHE A 183 7.46 -11.48 10.35
N ASP A 184 8.20 -12.48 10.78
CA ASP A 184 9.29 -13.11 10.02
C ASP A 184 8.89 -13.55 8.59
N TYR A 185 7.61 -13.82 8.37
CA TYR A 185 7.03 -14.23 7.09
C TYR A 185 6.25 -13.13 6.37
N LEU A 186 6.05 -11.97 6.99
CA LEU A 186 5.18 -10.90 6.47
C LEU A 186 5.87 -9.53 6.51
N PRO A 187 6.54 -9.13 5.42
CA PRO A 187 7.06 -7.78 5.30
C PRO A 187 5.95 -6.72 5.30
N TYR A 188 6.16 -5.59 5.93
CA TYR A 188 5.23 -4.45 5.85
C TYR A 188 4.96 -3.99 4.41
N ASP A 189 5.91 -4.18 3.50
CA ASP A 189 5.72 -3.88 2.08
C ASP A 189 4.55 -4.63 1.42
N ARG A 190 4.03 -5.68 2.07
CA ARG A 190 2.89 -6.48 1.62
C ARG A 190 1.62 -6.28 2.43
N VAL A 191 1.64 -5.36 3.40
CA VAL A 191 0.51 -5.09 4.30
C VAL A 191 -0.17 -3.79 3.90
N SER A 192 -1.48 -3.84 3.67
CA SER A 192 -2.31 -2.66 3.39
C SER A 192 -2.57 -1.81 4.65
N GLY A 193 -3.15 -0.62 4.49
CA GLY A 193 -3.61 0.20 5.61
C GLY A 193 -2.53 0.96 6.37
N GLN A 194 -1.38 1.24 5.75
CA GLN A 194 -0.26 1.88 6.44
C GLN A 194 -0.35 3.41 6.50
N TRP A 195 -1.13 4.05 5.63
CA TRP A 195 -1.28 5.49 5.53
C TRP A 195 -2.60 5.86 4.86
N ASN A 196 -3.04 7.12 4.96
CA ASN A 196 -4.39 7.51 4.59
C ASN A 196 -4.65 7.56 3.06
N GLY A 197 -3.59 7.68 2.23
CA GLY A 197 -3.72 7.86 0.78
C GLY A 197 -3.81 9.33 0.36
N ILE A 198 -4.39 9.56 -0.82
CA ILE A 198 -4.53 10.89 -1.44
C ILE A 198 -6.00 11.29 -1.43
N ARG A 199 -6.31 12.45 -0.87
CA ARG A 199 -7.65 13.01 -0.90
C ARG A 199 -7.70 14.31 -1.69
N ILE A 200 -8.42 14.29 -2.80
CA ILE A 200 -8.68 15.42 -3.70
C ILE A 200 -9.98 16.07 -3.27
N ARG A 201 -9.88 17.26 -2.68
CA ARG A 201 -10.99 17.99 -2.10
C ARG A 201 -11.86 18.67 -3.16
N GLU A 202 -13.02 19.14 -2.76
CA GLU A 202 -14.03 19.76 -3.64
C GLU A 202 -13.45 20.86 -4.55
N THR A 203 -12.57 21.72 -4.04
CA THR A 203 -11.97 22.83 -4.78
C THR A 203 -10.83 22.42 -5.71
N SER A 204 -10.30 21.23 -5.53
CA SER A 204 -9.14 20.73 -6.27
C SER A 204 -9.51 20.29 -7.69
N LYS A 205 -8.68 20.65 -8.65
CA LYS A 205 -8.84 20.34 -10.08
C LYS A 205 -7.48 20.29 -10.80
N ASP A 206 -7.49 19.82 -12.05
CA ASP A 206 -6.32 19.72 -12.92
C ASP A 206 -5.18 18.88 -12.29
N ASN A 207 -5.57 17.85 -11.52
CA ASN A 207 -4.60 16.94 -10.91
C ASN A 207 -4.08 15.96 -11.95
N GLN A 208 -2.76 15.77 -11.98
CA GLN A 208 -2.09 14.90 -12.94
C GLN A 208 -1.11 13.97 -12.22
N LEU A 209 -1.31 12.67 -12.36
CA LEU A 209 -0.40 11.65 -11.86
C LEU A 209 0.18 10.90 -13.07
N LEU A 210 1.49 10.97 -13.22
CA LEU A 210 2.22 10.32 -14.31
C LEU A 210 3.26 9.36 -13.72
N ARG A 211 3.25 8.09 -14.14
CA ARG A 211 4.19 7.06 -13.66
C ARG A 211 4.36 7.07 -12.15
N THR A 212 3.22 7.11 -11.45
CA THR A 212 3.18 7.19 -9.99
C THR A 212 2.64 5.91 -9.40
N GLU A 213 3.36 5.37 -8.44
CA GLU A 213 2.97 4.18 -7.72
C GLU A 213 2.50 4.52 -6.31
N ILE A 214 1.28 4.08 -5.95
CA ILE A 214 0.62 4.26 -4.65
C ILE A 214 0.43 2.88 -4.03
N ARG A 215 1.17 2.60 -2.94
CA ARG A 215 1.18 1.29 -2.29
C ARG A 215 0.70 1.33 -0.86
N ASN A 216 -0.08 0.32 -0.50
CA ASN A 216 -0.44 -0.01 0.87
C ASN A 216 -1.19 1.09 1.65
N PRO A 217 -1.97 1.99 1.05
CA PRO A 217 -2.75 2.97 1.80
C PRO A 217 -4.03 2.34 2.42
N ILE A 218 -4.70 3.11 3.27
CA ILE A 218 -6.10 2.81 3.64
C ILE A 218 -6.98 3.01 2.40
N TYR A 219 -6.95 4.18 1.76
CA TYR A 219 -7.60 4.46 0.49
C TYR A 219 -6.55 4.97 -0.50
N GLY A 220 -6.57 4.51 -1.75
CA GLY A 220 -5.61 4.95 -2.75
C GLY A 220 -5.79 6.43 -3.08
N VAL A 221 -6.76 6.77 -3.94
CA VAL A 221 -7.14 8.14 -4.28
C VAL A 221 -8.64 8.32 -4.08
N VAL A 222 -9.03 9.37 -3.38
CA VAL A 222 -10.44 9.74 -3.16
C VAL A 222 -10.68 11.15 -3.70
N CYS A 223 -11.55 11.29 -4.70
CA CYS A 223 -12.05 12.58 -5.16
C CYS A 223 -13.40 12.87 -4.49
N ASP A 224 -13.42 13.82 -3.56
CA ASP A 224 -14.64 14.26 -2.90
C ASP A 224 -15.65 14.80 -3.93
N SER A 225 -16.94 14.84 -3.57
CA SER A 225 -17.97 15.39 -4.43
C SER A 225 -17.67 16.85 -4.80
N ALA A 226 -17.82 17.18 -6.10
CA ALA A 226 -17.66 18.54 -6.61
C ALA A 226 -18.67 18.81 -7.74
N ALA A 227 -18.81 20.07 -8.17
CA ALA A 227 -19.53 20.38 -9.39
C ALA A 227 -18.80 19.77 -10.59
N LEU A 228 -19.53 19.04 -11.44
CA LEU A 228 -18.97 18.44 -12.63
C LEU A 228 -18.55 19.51 -13.64
N ASP A 229 -17.30 19.45 -14.07
CA ASP A 229 -16.75 20.21 -15.19
C ASP A 229 -16.43 19.20 -16.31
N THR A 230 -17.16 19.24 -17.41
CA THR A 230 -16.96 18.32 -18.53
C THR A 230 -15.91 18.81 -19.52
N ASP A 231 -15.46 20.05 -19.40
CA ASP A 231 -14.43 20.61 -20.27
C ASP A 231 -13.01 20.38 -19.75
N ARG A 232 -12.88 19.92 -18.49
CA ARG A 232 -11.59 19.73 -17.83
C ARG A 232 -11.58 18.49 -16.96
N TYR A 233 -10.51 17.74 -17.04
CA TYR A 233 -10.31 16.62 -16.12
C TYR A 233 -10.02 17.12 -14.71
N ARG A 234 -10.70 16.55 -13.75
CA ARG A 234 -10.38 16.76 -12.34
C ARG A 234 -9.18 15.97 -11.90
N LEU A 235 -9.04 14.77 -12.47
CA LEU A 235 -7.91 13.88 -12.26
C LEU A 235 -7.57 13.16 -13.57
N GLU A 236 -6.32 13.26 -13.97
CA GLU A 236 -5.70 12.48 -15.03
C GLU A 236 -4.66 11.55 -14.40
N MET A 237 -4.70 10.27 -14.75
CA MET A 237 -3.69 9.31 -14.32
C MET A 237 -3.18 8.54 -15.53
N GLU A 238 -1.87 8.57 -15.73
CA GLU A 238 -1.21 7.87 -16.83
C GLU A 238 -0.08 6.99 -16.30
N GLN A 239 -0.08 5.72 -16.71
CA GLN A 239 0.94 4.73 -16.33
C GLN A 239 1.13 4.64 -14.79
N CYS A 240 0.01 4.74 -14.06
CA CYS A 240 0.03 4.72 -12.61
C CYS A 240 -0.35 3.35 -12.05
N VAL A 241 0.14 3.06 -10.85
CA VAL A 241 -0.21 1.87 -10.09
C VAL A 241 -0.81 2.26 -8.76
N ILE A 242 -2.02 1.76 -8.48
CA ILE A 242 -2.62 1.76 -7.13
C ILE A 242 -2.73 0.31 -6.70
N HIS A 243 -2.06 -0.06 -5.62
CA HIS A 243 -1.96 -1.45 -5.21
C HIS A 243 -2.10 -1.63 -3.71
N ASN A 244 -2.82 -2.71 -3.32
CA ASN A 244 -2.91 -3.19 -1.95
C ASN A 244 -3.47 -2.16 -0.97
N CYS A 245 -4.66 -1.61 -1.28
CA CYS A 245 -5.39 -0.72 -0.39
C CYS A 245 -6.24 -1.51 0.61
N GLU A 246 -6.34 -1.06 1.86
CA GLU A 246 -7.26 -1.65 2.85
C GLU A 246 -8.73 -1.39 2.48
N GLY A 247 -9.04 -0.19 1.99
CA GLY A 247 -10.32 0.21 1.42
C GLY A 247 -10.27 0.23 -0.12
N ALA A 248 -10.90 1.23 -0.74
CA ALA A 248 -10.96 1.37 -2.20
C ALA A 248 -9.63 1.89 -2.80
N GLY A 249 -9.36 1.51 -4.04
CA GLY A 249 -8.22 2.00 -4.81
C GLY A 249 -8.43 3.43 -5.31
N LEU A 250 -9.41 3.63 -6.18
CA LEU A 250 -9.83 4.94 -6.65
C LEU A 250 -11.33 5.10 -6.39
N THR A 251 -11.71 6.18 -5.73
CA THR A 251 -13.11 6.55 -5.55
C THR A 251 -13.34 7.96 -6.03
N THR A 252 -14.33 8.16 -6.90
CA THR A 252 -14.65 9.50 -7.42
C THR A 252 -16.14 9.79 -7.34
N VAL A 253 -16.49 11.02 -6.95
CA VAL A 253 -17.87 11.47 -6.88
C VAL A 253 -18.06 12.68 -7.78
N ASN A 254 -18.97 12.57 -8.74
CA ASN A 254 -19.35 13.61 -9.70
C ASN A 254 -18.13 14.35 -10.30
N SER A 255 -17.20 13.56 -10.86
CA SER A 255 -15.91 14.05 -11.34
C SER A 255 -15.65 13.63 -12.78
N HIS A 256 -14.91 14.44 -13.53
CA HIS A 256 -14.41 14.08 -14.86
C HIS A 256 -13.00 13.50 -14.72
N ILE A 257 -12.83 12.21 -15.08
CA ILE A 257 -11.64 11.42 -14.82
C ILE A 257 -11.10 10.83 -16.12
N TYR A 258 -9.78 10.89 -16.28
CA TYR A 258 -9.06 10.20 -17.36
C TYR A 258 -8.06 9.21 -16.78
N LEU A 259 -8.12 7.97 -17.24
CA LEU A 259 -7.17 6.91 -16.88
C LEU A 259 -6.59 6.30 -18.14
N ASP A 260 -5.27 6.25 -18.25
CA ASP A 260 -4.58 5.61 -19.36
C ASP A 260 -3.42 4.73 -18.86
N HIS A 261 -3.38 3.46 -19.31
CA HIS A 261 -2.35 2.48 -18.93
C HIS A 261 -2.18 2.37 -17.40
N CYS A 262 -3.26 2.41 -16.62
CA CYS A 262 -3.20 2.31 -15.16
C CYS A 262 -3.51 0.90 -14.66
N GLN A 263 -2.86 0.54 -13.56
CA GLN A 263 -3.13 -0.69 -12.79
C GLN A 263 -3.74 -0.32 -11.44
N LEU A 264 -4.97 -0.80 -11.17
CA LEU A 264 -5.63 -0.67 -9.87
C LEU A 264 -5.96 -2.08 -9.38
N THR A 265 -5.25 -2.53 -8.33
CA THR A 265 -5.26 -3.95 -7.98
C THR A 265 -5.23 -4.20 -6.48
N ASN A 266 -5.84 -5.30 -6.05
CA ASN A 266 -5.79 -5.79 -4.66
C ASN A 266 -6.28 -4.76 -3.65
N THR A 267 -7.58 -4.47 -3.65
CA THR A 267 -8.20 -3.52 -2.73
C THR A 267 -9.26 -4.20 -1.89
N GLY A 268 -9.38 -3.85 -0.61
CA GLY A 268 -10.44 -4.36 0.24
C GLY A 268 -11.82 -3.85 -0.20
N GLY A 269 -11.90 -2.59 -0.66
CA GLY A 269 -13.05 -2.03 -1.39
C GLY A 269 -12.95 -2.25 -2.89
N ASP A 270 -13.67 -1.42 -3.67
CA ASP A 270 -13.59 -1.47 -5.14
C ASP A 270 -12.22 -1.01 -5.64
N CYS A 271 -11.68 -1.65 -6.70
CA CYS A 271 -10.44 -1.15 -7.30
C CYS A 271 -10.66 0.24 -7.90
N PHE A 272 -11.77 0.43 -8.62
CA PHE A 272 -12.25 1.75 -9.04
C PHE A 272 -13.77 1.85 -8.84
N ALA A 273 -14.21 2.90 -8.15
CA ALA A 273 -15.63 3.25 -8.00
C ALA A 273 -15.90 4.67 -8.48
N ILE A 274 -16.84 4.85 -9.41
CA ILE A 274 -17.34 6.14 -9.86
C ILE A 274 -18.80 6.31 -9.48
N TYR A 275 -19.10 7.37 -8.72
CA TYR A 275 -20.43 7.75 -8.28
C TYR A 275 -20.86 9.02 -9.01
N GLY A 276 -21.39 8.88 -10.22
CA GLY A 276 -21.68 10.01 -11.13
C GLY A 276 -20.42 10.67 -11.72
N GLY A 277 -20.61 11.45 -12.76
CA GLY A 277 -19.55 12.13 -13.50
C GLY A 277 -19.18 11.44 -14.79
N VAL A 278 -17.97 11.65 -15.27
CA VAL A 278 -17.45 11.14 -16.53
C VAL A 278 -16.15 10.37 -16.29
N ALA A 279 -16.03 9.16 -16.79
CA ALA A 279 -14.79 8.40 -16.79
C ALA A 279 -14.41 7.98 -18.21
N GLU A 280 -13.21 8.34 -18.63
CA GLU A 280 -12.57 7.87 -19.86
C GLU A 280 -11.41 6.96 -19.47
N ILE A 281 -11.51 5.67 -19.84
CA ILE A 281 -10.60 4.61 -19.37
C ILE A 281 -9.99 3.92 -20.59
N TRP A 282 -8.67 3.97 -20.67
CA TRP A 282 -7.92 3.41 -21.77
C TRP A 282 -6.85 2.42 -21.29
N GLN A 283 -6.87 1.20 -21.82
CA GLN A 283 -5.84 0.18 -21.58
C GLN A 283 -5.45 0.02 -20.09
N CYS A 284 -6.46 -0.02 -19.20
CA CYS A 284 -6.25 -0.19 -17.78
C CYS A 284 -6.45 -1.65 -17.33
N THR A 285 -5.83 -2.00 -16.21
CA THR A 285 -6.02 -3.31 -15.55
C THR A 285 -6.61 -3.10 -14.16
N PHE A 286 -7.83 -3.62 -13.95
CA PHE A 286 -8.49 -3.68 -12.65
C PHE A 286 -8.53 -5.13 -12.18
N GLY A 287 -7.70 -5.48 -11.19
CA GLY A 287 -7.51 -6.85 -10.72
C GLY A 287 -7.88 -7.01 -9.26
N GLN A 288 -9.05 -7.63 -8.98
CA GLN A 288 -9.55 -7.78 -7.63
C GLN A 288 -9.15 -9.14 -7.02
N PHE A 289 -7.92 -9.17 -6.48
CA PHE A 289 -7.32 -10.35 -5.83
C PHE A 289 -6.89 -10.06 -4.39
N TYR A 290 -7.59 -9.16 -3.68
CA TYR A 290 -7.23 -8.78 -2.31
C TYR A 290 -7.27 -9.98 -1.37
N PRO A 291 -6.16 -10.31 -0.70
CA PRO A 291 -6.02 -11.58 0.02
C PRO A 291 -6.58 -11.54 1.45
N PHE A 292 -6.72 -10.35 2.05
CA PHE A 292 -7.00 -10.22 3.48
C PHE A 292 -8.49 -10.21 3.85
N SER A 293 -9.39 -10.23 2.86
CA SER A 293 -10.84 -10.30 3.08
C SER A 293 -11.53 -11.13 2.02
N ALA A 294 -12.50 -11.94 2.43
CA ALA A 294 -13.44 -12.59 1.51
C ALA A 294 -14.50 -11.60 0.98
N ASP A 295 -14.83 -10.61 1.78
CA ASP A 295 -15.78 -9.53 1.52
C ASP A 295 -15.05 -8.34 0.84
N ARG A 296 -14.49 -8.58 -0.33
CA ARG A 296 -13.82 -7.55 -1.14
C ARG A 296 -14.79 -6.87 -2.10
N GLY A 297 -14.47 -5.64 -2.50
CA GLY A 297 -15.24 -4.89 -3.49
C GLY A 297 -15.12 -5.43 -4.91
N ALA A 298 -15.69 -4.72 -5.87
CA ALA A 298 -15.60 -5.02 -7.29
C ALA A 298 -14.25 -4.58 -7.90
N ALA A 299 -13.91 -5.10 -9.10
CA ALA A 299 -12.83 -4.53 -9.89
C ALA A 299 -13.23 -3.14 -10.42
N PHE A 300 -14.47 -3.00 -10.86
CA PHE A 300 -15.01 -1.73 -11.31
C PHE A 300 -16.48 -1.57 -10.87
N ARG A 301 -16.81 -0.41 -10.32
CA ARG A 301 -18.18 -0.02 -9.96
C ARG A 301 -18.52 1.34 -10.53
N PHE A 302 -19.72 1.47 -11.11
CA PHE A 302 -20.26 2.76 -11.54
C PHE A 302 -21.75 2.90 -11.20
N THR A 303 -22.12 4.08 -10.68
CA THR A 303 -23.50 4.37 -10.31
C THR A 303 -23.86 5.81 -10.69
N ASN A 304 -25.15 6.09 -10.89
CA ASN A 304 -25.63 7.45 -11.10
C ASN A 304 -26.11 8.14 -9.81
N PHE A 305 -25.58 7.72 -8.65
CA PHE A 305 -25.90 8.30 -7.35
C PHE A 305 -24.76 8.12 -6.34
N TYR A 306 -24.74 8.96 -5.33
CA TYR A 306 -23.91 8.84 -4.15
C TYR A 306 -24.70 9.22 -2.90
N GLY A 307 -24.88 8.26 -1.96
CA GLY A 307 -25.79 8.47 -0.84
C GLY A 307 -27.21 8.76 -1.32
N GLU A 308 -27.77 9.90 -0.94
CA GLU A 308 -29.12 10.33 -1.34
C GLU A 308 -29.12 11.26 -2.59
N THR A 309 -27.97 11.56 -3.18
CA THR A 309 -27.84 12.49 -4.29
C THR A 309 -27.65 11.76 -5.61
N ASP A 310 -28.43 12.13 -6.62
CA ASP A 310 -28.32 11.62 -7.99
C ASP A 310 -27.35 12.46 -8.80
N PHE A 311 -26.52 11.81 -9.59
CA PHE A 311 -25.55 12.41 -10.51
C PHE A 311 -25.57 11.65 -11.83
N PRO A 312 -25.62 12.32 -12.99
CA PRO A 312 -25.40 11.61 -14.27
C PRO A 312 -24.05 10.90 -14.28
N VAL A 313 -23.99 9.71 -14.85
CA VAL A 313 -22.75 8.97 -15.06
C VAL A 313 -22.57 8.61 -16.52
N PHE A 314 -21.34 8.84 -17.01
CA PHE A 314 -20.90 8.45 -18.35
C PHE A 314 -19.58 7.72 -18.25
N VAL A 315 -19.50 6.49 -18.72
CA VAL A 315 -18.30 5.66 -18.70
C VAL A 315 -17.94 5.23 -20.11
N TYR A 316 -16.77 5.61 -20.58
CA TYR A 316 -16.15 5.04 -21.75
C TYR A 316 -14.93 4.22 -21.36
N CYS A 317 -14.89 2.95 -21.74
CA CYS A 317 -13.77 2.07 -21.40
C CYS A 317 -13.31 1.27 -22.61
N ALA A 318 -12.04 1.38 -22.97
CA ALA A 318 -11.48 0.67 -24.09
C ALA A 318 -10.16 -0.05 -23.77
N GLY A 319 -9.95 -1.20 -24.38
CA GLY A 319 -8.70 -1.96 -24.29
C GLY A 319 -8.34 -2.45 -22.89
N SER A 320 -9.30 -2.57 -21.97
CA SER A 320 -9.04 -2.76 -20.55
C SER A 320 -9.38 -4.18 -20.07
N ILE A 321 -8.81 -4.54 -18.90
CA ILE A 321 -9.03 -5.82 -18.23
C ILE A 321 -9.70 -5.57 -16.88
N MET A 322 -10.84 -6.22 -16.64
CA MET A 322 -11.56 -6.23 -15.36
C MET A 322 -11.76 -7.68 -14.92
N THR A 323 -10.97 -8.12 -13.93
CA THR A 323 -10.99 -9.52 -13.49
C THR A 323 -10.72 -9.64 -12.00
N GLY A 324 -10.89 -10.83 -11.44
CA GLY A 324 -10.70 -11.07 -10.01
C GLY A 324 -11.11 -12.48 -9.59
N TYR A 325 -11.29 -12.67 -8.28
CA TYR A 325 -11.75 -13.96 -7.74
C TYR A 325 -13.23 -14.20 -7.88
N ALA A 326 -14.06 -13.15 -7.73
CA ALA A 326 -15.49 -13.29 -7.85
C ALA A 326 -15.89 -13.56 -9.31
N ASP A 327 -17.05 -14.20 -9.50
CA ASP A 327 -17.58 -14.51 -10.82
C ASP A 327 -18.18 -13.28 -11.50
N ASP A 328 -18.41 -12.23 -10.74
CA ASP A 328 -18.89 -10.94 -11.19
C ASP A 328 -18.11 -9.83 -10.46
N VAL A 329 -17.31 -9.08 -11.21
CA VAL A 329 -16.45 -8.00 -10.66
C VAL A 329 -16.71 -6.65 -11.32
N VAL A 330 -17.75 -6.55 -12.20
CA VAL A 330 -18.16 -5.28 -12.83
C VAL A 330 -19.56 -4.96 -12.36
N MET A 331 -19.70 -3.96 -11.51
CA MET A 331 -20.94 -3.60 -10.84
C MET A 331 -21.50 -2.28 -11.38
N ALA A 332 -22.73 -2.34 -11.90
CA ALA A 332 -23.46 -1.17 -12.40
C ALA A 332 -24.77 -1.03 -11.62
N GLU A 333 -25.02 0.14 -11.03
CA GLU A 333 -26.26 0.41 -10.31
C GLU A 333 -26.90 1.72 -10.76
N MET A 334 -28.16 1.68 -11.15
CA MET A 334 -28.94 2.82 -11.57
C MET A 334 -30.13 3.05 -10.62
N ARG A 335 -30.21 4.23 -10.01
CA ARG A 335 -31.34 4.60 -9.12
C ARG A 335 -32.45 5.37 -9.87
N SER A 336 -32.09 6.18 -10.86
CA SER A 336 -33.04 6.94 -11.67
C SER A 336 -33.37 6.18 -12.95
N GLU A 337 -34.66 6.10 -13.30
CA GLU A 337 -35.12 5.50 -14.56
C GLU A 337 -34.91 6.42 -15.78
N GLU A 338 -34.22 7.55 -15.63
CA GLU A 338 -33.90 8.44 -16.75
C GLU A 338 -32.69 7.92 -17.55
N PRO A 339 -32.87 7.36 -18.77
CA PRO A 339 -31.77 6.76 -19.53
C PRO A 339 -30.62 7.70 -19.84
N SER A 340 -30.91 9.02 -19.94
CA SER A 340 -29.90 10.06 -20.19
C SER A 340 -28.95 10.31 -19.01
N SER A 341 -29.25 9.75 -17.84
CA SER A 341 -28.43 9.92 -16.64
C SER A 341 -27.49 8.74 -16.36
N PHE A 342 -27.56 7.68 -17.20
CA PHE A 342 -26.77 6.47 -17.02
C PHE A 342 -26.35 5.93 -18.38
N ASP A 343 -25.14 6.28 -18.80
CA ASP A 343 -24.61 5.87 -20.10
C ASP A 343 -23.20 5.27 -19.96
N TYR A 344 -22.91 4.25 -20.78
CA TYR A 344 -21.61 3.59 -20.74
C TYR A 344 -21.34 2.84 -22.07
N GLU A 345 -20.05 2.67 -22.37
CA GLU A 345 -19.57 1.86 -23.48
C GLU A 345 -18.29 1.12 -23.08
N PHE A 346 -18.24 -0.18 -23.32
CA PHE A 346 -17.06 -1.00 -23.23
C PHE A 346 -16.66 -1.48 -24.63
N ASN A 347 -15.40 -1.22 -25.00
CA ASN A 347 -14.89 -1.53 -26.33
C ASN A 347 -13.57 -2.30 -26.23
N ASN A 348 -13.51 -3.48 -26.85
CA ASN A 348 -12.31 -4.32 -26.84
C ASN A 348 -11.76 -4.55 -25.42
N CYS A 349 -12.61 -5.03 -24.50
CA CYS A 349 -12.27 -5.28 -23.10
C CYS A 349 -12.37 -6.76 -22.74
N LEU A 350 -11.63 -7.18 -21.69
CA LEU A 350 -11.88 -8.42 -20.98
C LEU A 350 -12.65 -8.12 -19.71
N LEU A 351 -13.85 -8.70 -19.59
CA LEU A 351 -14.75 -8.47 -18.46
C LEU A 351 -15.12 -9.80 -17.78
N ARG A 352 -14.82 -9.90 -16.48
CA ARG A 352 -15.28 -11.00 -15.63
C ARG A 352 -16.60 -10.62 -14.99
N THR A 353 -17.66 -10.83 -15.73
CA THR A 353 -19.07 -10.60 -15.37
C THR A 353 -19.95 -11.49 -16.25
N PRO A 354 -21.19 -11.80 -15.85
CA PRO A 354 -22.14 -12.47 -16.76
C PRO A 354 -22.30 -11.72 -18.07
N GLU A 355 -22.31 -12.45 -19.19
CA GLU A 355 -22.48 -11.86 -20.52
C GLU A 355 -23.82 -11.11 -20.62
N VAL A 356 -23.76 -9.88 -21.14
CA VAL A 356 -24.93 -9.03 -21.36
C VAL A 356 -25.34 -9.17 -22.81
N GLU A 357 -26.44 -9.91 -23.08
CA GLU A 357 -26.95 -10.19 -24.43
C GLU A 357 -27.90 -9.09 -24.97
N ASP A 358 -28.52 -8.33 -24.06
CA ASP A 358 -29.62 -7.43 -24.40
C ASP A 358 -29.16 -6.03 -24.85
N ASP A 359 -27.85 -5.70 -24.76
CA ASP A 359 -27.32 -4.36 -25.07
C ASP A 359 -26.02 -4.41 -25.89
N PRO A 360 -26.03 -4.98 -27.10
CA PRO A 360 -24.83 -5.19 -27.90
C PRO A 360 -24.16 -3.88 -28.38
N ASP A 361 -24.88 -2.77 -28.39
CA ASP A 361 -24.36 -1.47 -28.83
C ASP A 361 -23.41 -0.85 -27.79
N ARG A 362 -23.50 -1.32 -26.55
CA ARG A 362 -22.65 -0.83 -25.42
C ARG A 362 -21.49 -1.76 -25.10
N PHE A 363 -21.48 -2.97 -25.64
CA PHE A 363 -20.45 -3.99 -25.43
C PHE A 363 -19.86 -4.44 -26.76
N ILE A 364 -18.81 -3.77 -27.22
CA ILE A 364 -18.20 -3.97 -28.53
C ILE A 364 -16.92 -4.78 -28.38
N ASP A 365 -16.78 -5.89 -29.09
CA ASP A 365 -15.59 -6.75 -29.10
C ASP A 365 -15.14 -7.21 -27.70
N ILE A 366 -16.07 -7.66 -26.86
CA ILE A 366 -15.79 -8.05 -25.47
C ILE A 366 -15.35 -9.51 -25.38
N ILE A 367 -14.29 -9.74 -24.59
CA ILE A 367 -13.92 -11.07 -24.11
C ILE A 367 -14.62 -11.27 -22.76
N TRP A 368 -15.69 -12.07 -22.75
CA TRP A 368 -16.40 -12.42 -21.52
C TRP A 368 -15.65 -13.53 -20.80
N GLU A 369 -15.14 -13.24 -19.59
CA GLU A 369 -14.54 -14.24 -18.73
C GLU A 369 -15.60 -14.83 -17.81
N THR A 370 -15.89 -16.12 -17.96
CA THR A 370 -16.91 -16.82 -17.17
C THR A 370 -16.28 -17.84 -16.23
N PRO A 371 -16.98 -18.28 -15.16
CA PRO A 371 -16.48 -19.32 -14.26
C PRO A 371 -16.17 -20.67 -14.94
N LYS A 372 -16.64 -20.86 -16.17
CA LYS A 372 -16.43 -22.09 -16.94
C LYS A 372 -15.16 -22.04 -17.80
N ASP A 373 -14.52 -20.89 -17.91
CA ASP A 373 -13.33 -20.74 -18.73
C ASP A 373 -12.15 -21.49 -18.12
N SER A 374 -11.34 -22.10 -18.97
CA SER A 374 -10.15 -22.82 -18.56
C SER A 374 -9.06 -21.90 -17.99
N ILE A 375 -9.11 -20.61 -18.33
CA ILE A 375 -8.25 -19.55 -17.80
C ILE A 375 -9.10 -18.68 -16.87
N GLU A 376 -8.92 -18.90 -15.59
CA GLU A 376 -9.56 -18.08 -14.55
C GLU A 376 -8.76 -16.80 -14.32
N GLY A 377 -9.38 -15.75 -13.76
CA GLY A 377 -8.83 -14.43 -13.59
C GLY A 377 -7.34 -14.35 -13.23
N LYS A 378 -6.89 -15.07 -12.22
CA LYS A 378 -5.48 -15.09 -11.81
C LYS A 378 -4.51 -15.68 -12.86
N LYS A 379 -4.99 -16.52 -13.77
CA LYS A 379 -4.17 -17.14 -14.81
C LYS A 379 -3.89 -16.23 -16.01
N HIS A 380 -4.51 -15.06 -16.06
CA HIS A 380 -4.14 -14.04 -17.03
C HIS A 380 -2.76 -13.43 -16.73
N PHE A 381 -2.30 -13.52 -15.49
CA PHE A 381 -1.12 -12.83 -15.00
C PHE A 381 0.05 -13.78 -14.72
N VAL A 382 1.25 -13.28 -14.83
CA VAL A 382 2.50 -14.02 -14.57
C VAL A 382 2.49 -14.60 -13.17
N LYS A 383 2.00 -13.85 -12.17
CA LYS A 383 1.94 -14.36 -10.79
C LYS A 383 0.84 -13.70 -9.96
N ILE A 384 -0.02 -14.53 -9.39
CA ILE A 384 -0.95 -14.19 -8.30
C ILE A 384 -0.75 -15.25 -7.22
N ASP A 385 0.10 -14.95 -6.23
CA ASP A 385 0.50 -15.85 -5.14
C ASP A 385 0.01 -15.27 -3.82
N GLU A 386 -1.15 -15.72 -3.41
CA GLU A 386 -1.85 -15.26 -2.21
C GLU A 386 -1.16 -15.70 -0.92
N ASP A 387 -0.57 -16.89 -0.92
CA ASP A 387 0.07 -17.47 0.26
C ASP A 387 1.33 -16.67 0.64
N ASN A 388 2.06 -16.17 -0.36
CA ASN A 388 3.26 -15.38 -0.17
C ASN A 388 3.06 -13.89 -0.42
N LEU A 389 1.84 -13.45 -0.78
CA LEU A 389 1.48 -12.06 -1.10
C LEU A 389 2.40 -11.46 -2.20
N ILE A 390 2.67 -12.24 -3.25
CA ILE A 390 3.51 -11.83 -4.38
C ILE A 390 2.65 -11.74 -5.63
N TYR A 391 2.63 -10.57 -6.24
CA TYR A 391 1.79 -10.25 -7.38
C TYR A 391 2.62 -9.68 -8.52
N ASP A 392 2.42 -10.24 -9.72
CA ASP A 392 2.97 -9.74 -10.98
C ASP A 392 1.83 -9.72 -12.01
N PHE A 393 1.32 -8.53 -12.27
CA PHE A 393 0.19 -8.30 -13.16
C PHE A 393 0.58 -8.18 -14.63
N HIS A 394 1.82 -8.46 -15.02
CA HIS A 394 2.15 -8.66 -16.43
C HIS A 394 1.37 -9.85 -16.98
N LEU A 395 0.94 -9.74 -18.24
CA LEU A 395 0.17 -10.80 -18.86
C LEU A 395 1.00 -12.06 -19.11
N ASP A 396 0.48 -13.21 -18.67
CA ASP A 396 1.09 -14.51 -18.98
C ASP A 396 1.03 -14.79 -20.49
N SER A 397 1.97 -15.59 -20.96
CA SER A 397 2.06 -15.98 -22.36
C SER A 397 0.82 -16.73 -22.89
N LEU A 398 0.03 -17.32 -22.02
CA LEU A 398 -1.21 -18.05 -22.35
C LEU A 398 -2.48 -17.19 -22.17
N SER A 399 -2.36 -15.96 -21.70
CA SER A 399 -3.51 -15.08 -21.49
C SER A 399 -4.23 -14.79 -22.80
N THR A 400 -5.57 -14.84 -22.75
CA THR A 400 -6.45 -14.40 -23.84
C THR A 400 -6.57 -12.88 -23.92
N ALA A 401 -6.10 -12.17 -22.88
CA ALA A 401 -6.15 -10.72 -22.78
C ALA A 401 -4.93 -10.01 -23.41
N LYS A 402 -4.15 -10.69 -24.26
CA LYS A 402 -2.98 -10.08 -24.92
C LYS A 402 -3.36 -8.88 -25.76
N GLY A 403 -2.68 -7.77 -25.52
CA GLY A 403 -2.96 -6.49 -26.17
C GLY A 403 -4.02 -5.65 -25.47
N LEU A 404 -4.51 -6.13 -24.33
CA LEU A 404 -5.39 -5.39 -23.43
C LEU A 404 -4.65 -5.04 -22.12
N GLY A 405 -5.23 -4.12 -21.36
CA GLY A 405 -4.67 -3.71 -20.09
C GLY A 405 -3.42 -2.83 -20.22
N CYS A 406 -2.78 -2.56 -19.09
CA CYS A 406 -1.65 -1.64 -19.00
C CYS A 406 -0.27 -2.29 -19.30
N TYR A 407 -0.22 -3.62 -19.54
CA TYR A 407 1.05 -4.36 -19.76
C TYR A 407 0.94 -5.32 -20.94
#